data_2f1ea87baee9b754a73270a012cd314e
#
_entry.id   2f1ea87baee9b754a73270a012cd314e
#
_cell.length_a   1.000
_cell.length_b   1.000
_cell.length_c   1.000
_cell.angle_alpha   90.00
_cell.angle_beta   90.00
_cell.angle_gamma   90.00
#
_symmetry.space_group_name_H-M   'P 1'
#
loop_
_entity.id
_entity.type
_entity.pdbx_description
1 polymer ?
#
loop_
_entity_poly.entity_id
_entity_poly.type
_entity_poly.pdbx_seq_one_letter_code
_entity_poly.pdbx_strand_id
1 'polypeptide(L)'
;MESRIKTSVRVAAWCALSFSLIGMAACGDSEVNSNAPINREGTPGGEVPSVGNAYLLVANGGAERPVALGTTTPLEVILIERLSGEPVGQQEIRFEIVEGEEYASLASRASQTDDDGLGRVDLRVGQAEGTMRIKVTHASANDLEFTLTVQPRAAGDVEVSFVNSAPSIMQLQQIDVRLHDASDFSCNEFLPLRLQPETDQFYTVPTVREKVDFVGLDAEKKYVVTGIARGSRLQIAAGGCVDDVRVAADDVTKVEVGLALIPLNPVGRYDVTSNWDFTEAVAESGPVGATIVSVLNIFIDPGQAIYDGIIDLVDYAVGGLIGGAINTFLNLTGLDDDFKDLINDAVEDNDTLRQVRDAGRDLRSVIANLEVTSELVIGKLSSSYEFTGTDNWLGVTLYWRWNCDANAPPECGAIPIVAEDGSDFANLGVLSTVWNGRVVAYDQLQIDTHPITLRYGRLIIYVLEKVIIPQLTNGNATSLSEAFAYWIGCDSLATRITGSDGEICALGACVRDDQIAGFCTSTVTTLFGFADAAITNLEFDIGLTVGGEGKLIEIDSDGFVDKIEEGIYSGTLSVGSTQNGNPSGGGATVSATFEGTKVDFQTNNQ
;
A
#
# COMPACT_ATOMS: atom_id res chain seq x y z
N MET A 1 44.18 0.97 33.01
CA MET A 1 43.45 -0.16 33.66
C MET A 1 42.60 -0.71 32.55
N GLU A 2 43.12 -1.44 31.62
CA GLU A 2 43.36 -2.90 31.55
C GLU A 2 42.21 -3.72 32.10
N SER A 3 41.47 -4.37 31.19
CA SER A 3 41.32 -5.80 31.17
C SER A 3 40.67 -6.24 29.83
N ARG A 4 41.49 -6.92 29.08
CA ARG A 4 41.17 -7.80 27.94
C ARG A 4 40.41 -9.03 28.43
N ILE A 5 39.51 -9.59 27.65
CA ILE A 5 39.46 -11.05 27.40
C ILE A 5 39.01 -11.31 25.96
N LYS A 6 39.87 -12.03 25.25
CA LYS A 6 39.70 -12.71 23.96
C LYS A 6 39.08 -14.07 24.19
N THR A 7 38.40 -14.60 23.23
CA THR A 7 38.46 -15.99 22.70
C THR A 7 37.29 -16.19 21.75
N SER A 8 37.39 -16.62 20.63
CA SER A 8 38.18 -17.39 19.66
C SER A 8 37.19 -18.22 18.80
N VAL A 9 37.41 -18.07 17.54
CA VAL A 9 36.95 -18.80 16.36
C VAL A 9 37.03 -20.33 16.50
N ARG A 10 36.05 -21.04 15.92
CA ARG A 10 36.36 -22.30 15.17
C ARG A 10 35.37 -22.54 14.05
N VAL A 11 35.95 -22.55 12.87
CA VAL A 11 35.50 -23.06 11.58
C VAL A 11 35.55 -24.58 11.60
N ALA A 12 34.59 -25.26 11.02
CA ALA A 12 34.79 -26.55 10.41
C ALA A 12 33.82 -26.77 9.25
N ALA A 13 34.37 -26.67 8.06
CA ALA A 13 33.80 -27.21 6.82
C ALA A 13 34.01 -28.72 6.79
N TRP A 14 33.05 -29.46 6.23
CA TRP A 14 33.34 -30.71 5.50
C TRP A 14 32.30 -30.95 4.42
N CYS A 15 32.81 -31.01 3.23
CA CYS A 15 32.17 -31.58 2.01
C CYS A 15 32.07 -33.11 2.13
N ALA A 16 31.04 -33.69 1.54
CA ALA A 16 31.20 -34.87 0.73
C ALA A 16 29.96 -35.13 -0.15
N LEU A 17 30.20 -35.24 -1.43
CA LEU A 17 29.33 -35.77 -2.48
C LEU A 17 28.80 -37.19 -2.16
N SER A 18 27.55 -37.47 -2.54
CA SER A 18 27.19 -38.77 -3.11
C SER A 18 25.97 -38.61 -4.01
N PHE A 19 26.16 -38.87 -5.27
CA PHE A 19 25.14 -39.11 -6.30
C PHE A 19 24.38 -40.40 -5.97
N SER A 20 23.07 -40.39 -6.07
CA SER A 20 22.27 -41.54 -6.51
C SER A 20 20.93 -41.06 -7.07
N LEU A 21 20.77 -41.26 -8.36
CA LEU A 21 19.47 -41.28 -9.04
C LEU A 21 18.61 -42.39 -8.42
N ILE A 22 17.31 -42.11 -8.26
CA ILE A 22 16.18 -42.98 -8.61
C ILE A 22 14.89 -42.35 -8.07
N GLY A 23 13.88 -42.25 -8.94
CA GLY A 23 12.47 -42.26 -8.54
C GLY A 23 11.73 -40.92 -8.56
N MET A 24 11.22 -40.55 -9.73
CA MET A 24 10.05 -39.68 -9.85
C MET A 24 8.88 -40.31 -9.09
N ALA A 25 8.45 -39.65 -8.03
CA ALA A 25 7.06 -39.72 -7.57
C ALA A 25 6.60 -38.28 -7.43
N ALA A 26 5.76 -37.87 -8.35
CA ALA A 26 5.06 -36.61 -8.30
C ALA A 26 4.06 -36.64 -7.14
N CYS A 27 4.45 -36.10 -6.01
CA CYS A 27 3.48 -35.65 -5.02
C CYS A 27 3.04 -34.23 -5.44
N GLY A 28 1.91 -34.16 -6.12
CA GLY A 28 1.23 -32.91 -6.36
C GLY A 28 0.69 -32.37 -5.05
N ASP A 29 1.31 -31.35 -4.52
CA ASP A 29 0.68 -30.48 -3.53
C ASP A 29 -0.49 -29.78 -4.22
N SER A 30 -1.69 -30.31 -4.03
CA SER A 30 -2.91 -29.59 -4.37
C SER A 30 -3.19 -28.57 -3.24
N GLU A 31 -2.53 -27.42 -3.32
CA GLU A 31 -3.02 -26.25 -2.61
C GLU A 31 -4.42 -25.92 -3.15
N VAL A 32 -5.43 -26.27 -2.40
CA VAL A 32 -6.79 -25.79 -2.67
C VAL A 32 -6.84 -24.33 -2.31
N ASN A 33 -6.63 -23.48 -3.31
CA ASN A 33 -6.79 -22.05 -3.20
C ASN A 33 -8.29 -21.74 -3.12
N SER A 34 -8.81 -21.56 -1.92
CA SER A 34 -10.24 -21.29 -1.65
C SER A 34 -10.68 -19.88 -2.12
N ASN A 35 -9.80 -19.08 -2.70
CA ASN A 35 -10.07 -17.73 -3.19
C ASN A 35 -9.78 -17.56 -4.70
N ALA A 36 -9.81 -18.64 -5.50
CA ALA A 36 -9.73 -18.48 -6.94
C ALA A 36 -11.08 -18.03 -7.51
N PRO A 37 -11.14 -16.97 -8.30
CA PRO A 37 -12.36 -16.63 -9.02
C PRO A 37 -12.69 -17.78 -9.98
N ILE A 38 -13.97 -18.19 -10.01
CA ILE A 38 -14.48 -19.21 -10.92
C ILE A 38 -14.34 -18.67 -12.34
N ASN A 39 -13.32 -19.14 -13.07
CA ASN A 39 -13.21 -18.89 -14.50
C ASN A 39 -14.37 -19.61 -15.22
N ARG A 40 -15.32 -18.83 -15.72
CA ARG A 40 -16.32 -19.29 -16.69
C ARG A 40 -15.72 -19.21 -18.09
N GLU A 41 -14.87 -20.15 -18.45
CA GLU A 41 -14.61 -20.41 -19.88
C GLU A 41 -15.67 -21.39 -20.40
N GLY A 42 -16.58 -20.85 -21.20
CA GLY A 42 -17.55 -21.65 -21.93
C GLY A 42 -16.90 -22.43 -23.04
N THR A 43 -16.84 -23.76 -22.90
CA THR A 43 -16.57 -24.67 -24.01
C THR A 43 -17.90 -25.01 -24.69
N PRO A 44 -18.08 -24.73 -26.00
CA PRO A 44 -19.30 -25.15 -26.70
C PRO A 44 -19.25 -26.65 -26.97
N GLY A 45 -20.17 -27.42 -26.40
CA GLY A 45 -20.46 -28.77 -26.80
C GLY A 45 -20.23 -29.89 -25.78
N GLY A 46 -20.10 -29.59 -24.49
CA GLY A 46 -20.18 -30.61 -23.43
C GLY A 46 -21.63 -30.86 -23.02
N GLU A 47 -22.01 -32.12 -22.85
CA GLU A 47 -23.28 -32.54 -22.22
C GLU A 47 -23.50 -31.70 -20.96
N VAL A 48 -24.72 -31.11 -20.84
CA VAL A 48 -25.15 -30.43 -19.63
C VAL A 48 -25.01 -31.45 -18.49
N PRO A 49 -24.15 -31.21 -17.48
CA PRO A 49 -24.07 -32.10 -16.32
C PRO A 49 -25.48 -32.21 -15.77
N SER A 50 -25.94 -33.43 -15.54
CA SER A 50 -27.25 -33.71 -14.88
C SER A 50 -27.37 -32.70 -13.73
N VAL A 51 -28.49 -31.97 -13.71
CA VAL A 51 -28.79 -30.93 -12.72
C VAL A 51 -28.57 -31.54 -11.34
N GLY A 52 -27.41 -31.25 -10.74
CA GLY A 52 -27.11 -31.67 -9.39
C GLY A 52 -28.21 -31.10 -8.48
N ASN A 53 -28.54 -31.81 -7.42
CA ASN A 53 -29.57 -31.43 -6.48
C ASN A 53 -29.50 -29.90 -6.20
N ALA A 54 -30.66 -29.24 -6.30
CA ALA A 54 -30.74 -27.78 -6.15
C ALA A 54 -30.30 -27.33 -4.74
N TYR A 55 -30.45 -28.23 -3.78
CA TYR A 55 -30.18 -28.00 -2.35
C TYR A 55 -29.10 -28.92 -1.83
N LEU A 56 -28.52 -28.54 -0.70
CA LEU A 56 -27.52 -29.29 0.06
C LEU A 56 -28.07 -29.52 1.48
N LEU A 57 -28.08 -30.76 1.95
CA LEU A 57 -28.29 -31.10 3.34
C LEU A 57 -26.96 -31.12 4.07
N VAL A 58 -26.85 -30.39 5.16
CA VAL A 58 -25.67 -30.31 6.03
C VAL A 58 -26.06 -30.73 7.43
N ALA A 59 -25.29 -31.64 8.03
CA ALA A 59 -25.49 -32.04 9.41
C ALA A 59 -25.14 -30.88 10.35
N ASN A 60 -26.08 -30.46 11.17
CA ASN A 60 -25.81 -29.54 12.26
C ASN A 60 -25.40 -30.37 13.50
N GLY A 61 -24.12 -30.28 13.89
CA GLY A 61 -23.59 -31.06 15.00
C GLY A 61 -22.73 -32.26 14.63
N GLY A 62 -22.33 -32.34 13.36
CA GLY A 62 -21.52 -33.45 12.85
C GLY A 62 -22.36 -34.68 12.51
N ALA A 63 -22.01 -35.30 11.41
CA ALA A 63 -22.66 -36.53 10.95
C ALA A 63 -22.20 -37.76 11.76
N GLU A 64 -21.05 -37.72 12.38
CA GLU A 64 -20.52 -38.78 13.23
C GLU A 64 -20.30 -38.26 14.64
N ARG A 65 -20.99 -38.84 15.62
CA ARG A 65 -20.84 -38.40 17.02
C ARG A 65 -21.29 -39.46 18.03
N PRO A 66 -20.74 -39.47 19.25
CA PRO A 66 -21.23 -40.26 20.34
C PRO A 66 -22.56 -39.69 20.88
N VAL A 67 -23.40 -40.57 21.40
CA VAL A 67 -24.62 -40.21 22.12
C VAL A 67 -24.71 -41.03 23.41
N ALA A 68 -25.19 -40.42 24.50
CA ALA A 68 -25.23 -41.08 25.78
C ALA A 68 -26.46 -42.00 25.92
N LEU A 69 -26.27 -43.12 26.61
CA LEU A 69 -27.35 -44.05 26.94
C LEU A 69 -28.51 -43.36 27.68
N GLY A 70 -29.75 -43.66 27.25
CA GLY A 70 -30.98 -43.19 27.91
C GLY A 70 -31.28 -41.70 27.75
N THR A 71 -30.57 -40.98 26.87
CA THR A 71 -30.83 -39.56 26.61
C THR A 71 -31.78 -39.31 25.44
N THR A 72 -32.29 -38.09 25.35
CA THR A 72 -32.96 -37.59 24.13
C THR A 72 -32.04 -36.57 23.48
N THR A 73 -31.61 -36.83 22.24
CA THR A 73 -30.66 -36.02 21.52
C THR A 73 -31.29 -35.45 20.26
N PRO A 74 -31.23 -34.15 19.98
CA PRO A 74 -31.75 -33.61 18.73
C PRO A 74 -30.83 -33.99 17.56
N LEU A 75 -31.46 -34.38 16.45
CA LEU A 75 -30.84 -34.50 15.14
C LEU A 75 -31.25 -33.29 14.33
N GLU A 76 -30.26 -32.50 14.01
CA GLU A 76 -30.46 -31.24 13.31
C GLU A 76 -29.75 -31.26 11.95
N VAL A 77 -30.44 -30.73 10.95
CA VAL A 77 -29.90 -30.58 9.60
C VAL A 77 -30.25 -29.21 9.04
N ILE A 78 -29.35 -28.63 8.29
CA ILE A 78 -29.61 -27.37 7.60
C ILE A 78 -29.78 -27.69 6.12
N LEU A 79 -30.83 -27.16 5.52
CA LEU A 79 -31.07 -27.21 4.09
C LEU A 79 -30.66 -25.86 3.50
N ILE A 80 -29.68 -25.85 2.60
CA ILE A 80 -29.20 -24.66 1.95
C ILE A 80 -29.34 -24.77 0.43
N GLU A 81 -29.55 -23.65 -0.24
CA GLU A 81 -29.46 -23.58 -1.69
C GLU A 81 -28.00 -23.69 -2.13
N ARG A 82 -27.73 -24.63 -3.04
CA ARG A 82 -26.33 -24.96 -3.41
C ARG A 82 -25.57 -23.81 -4.05
N LEU A 83 -26.24 -22.91 -4.77
CA LEU A 83 -25.60 -21.83 -5.51
C LEU A 83 -25.43 -20.55 -4.70
N SER A 84 -26.43 -20.19 -3.90
CA SER A 84 -26.42 -18.97 -3.09
C SER A 84 -25.86 -19.19 -1.68
N GLY A 85 -25.95 -20.44 -1.18
CA GLY A 85 -25.65 -20.74 0.22
C GLY A 85 -26.74 -20.26 1.19
N GLU A 86 -27.86 -19.73 0.68
CA GLU A 86 -28.97 -19.25 1.52
C GLU A 86 -29.74 -20.41 2.12
N PRO A 87 -30.21 -20.29 3.38
CA PRO A 87 -31.06 -21.28 4.02
C PRO A 87 -32.42 -21.39 3.31
N VAL A 88 -32.98 -22.61 3.28
CA VAL A 88 -34.24 -22.90 2.59
C VAL A 88 -35.27 -23.37 3.61
N GLY A 89 -36.22 -22.51 3.92
CA GLY A 89 -37.30 -22.77 4.85
C GLY A 89 -38.49 -23.50 4.24
N GLN A 90 -39.37 -23.98 5.10
CA GLN A 90 -40.68 -24.59 4.79
C GLN A 90 -40.59 -25.86 3.89
N GLN A 91 -39.46 -26.60 3.97
CA GLN A 91 -39.24 -27.84 3.24
C GLN A 91 -39.35 -29.06 4.15
N GLU A 92 -39.93 -30.15 3.63
CA GLU A 92 -40.03 -31.41 4.38
C GLU A 92 -38.72 -32.20 4.26
N ILE A 93 -38.10 -32.53 5.40
CA ILE A 93 -36.93 -33.39 5.53
C ILE A 93 -37.35 -34.68 6.22
N ARG A 94 -36.88 -35.83 5.72
CA ARG A 94 -37.22 -37.15 6.26
C ARG A 94 -36.02 -37.81 6.89
N PHE A 95 -36.22 -38.44 8.04
CA PHE A 95 -35.23 -39.16 8.83
C PHE A 95 -35.63 -40.63 8.90
N GLU A 96 -34.69 -41.53 8.69
CA GLU A 96 -34.89 -42.97 8.75
C GLU A 96 -33.71 -43.66 9.41
N ILE A 97 -33.92 -44.47 10.44
CA ILE A 97 -32.88 -45.34 11.00
C ILE A 97 -32.70 -46.49 10.02
N VAL A 98 -31.50 -46.54 9.37
CA VAL A 98 -31.19 -47.59 8.39
C VAL A 98 -30.42 -48.75 9.01
N GLU A 99 -29.80 -48.52 10.16
CA GLU A 99 -29.09 -49.55 10.95
C GLU A 99 -29.13 -49.19 12.42
N GLY A 100 -29.30 -50.17 13.30
CA GLY A 100 -29.27 -49.97 14.77
C GLY A 100 -30.60 -49.48 15.36
N GLU A 101 -31.76 -49.87 14.82
CA GLU A 101 -33.07 -49.51 15.37
C GLU A 101 -33.26 -49.99 16.83
N GLU A 102 -32.51 -51.01 17.27
CA GLU A 102 -32.51 -51.53 18.65
C GLU A 102 -31.86 -50.55 19.65
N TYR A 103 -31.02 -49.63 19.18
CA TYR A 103 -30.30 -48.68 20.03
C TYR A 103 -31.04 -47.37 20.26
N ALA A 104 -31.97 -46.97 19.35
CA ALA A 104 -32.70 -45.73 19.50
C ALA A 104 -34.02 -45.71 18.69
N SER A 105 -34.83 -44.68 18.93
CA SER A 105 -36.05 -44.42 18.17
C SER A 105 -36.19 -42.93 17.87
N LEU A 106 -36.66 -42.59 16.66
CA LEU A 106 -37.00 -41.23 16.28
C LEU A 106 -38.35 -40.80 16.86
N ALA A 107 -38.45 -39.60 17.42
CA ALA A 107 -39.72 -39.03 17.88
C ALA A 107 -40.66 -38.70 16.71
N SER A 108 -40.08 -38.37 15.55
CA SER A 108 -40.78 -38.18 14.28
C SER A 108 -39.87 -38.65 13.12
N ARG A 109 -40.48 -39.10 12.01
CA ARG A 109 -39.77 -39.46 10.80
C ARG A 109 -39.66 -38.30 9.79
N ALA A 110 -40.27 -37.16 10.09
CA ALA A 110 -40.20 -35.97 9.25
C ALA A 110 -40.20 -34.69 10.08
N SER A 111 -39.58 -33.67 9.56
CA SER A 111 -39.58 -32.30 10.07
C SER A 111 -39.69 -31.31 8.91
N GLN A 112 -40.28 -30.15 9.14
CA GLN A 112 -40.20 -29.04 8.21
C GLN A 112 -39.07 -28.12 8.64
N THR A 113 -38.31 -27.61 7.67
CA THR A 113 -37.31 -26.59 7.94
C THR A 113 -37.97 -25.27 8.33
N ASP A 114 -37.40 -24.57 9.31
CA ASP A 114 -37.77 -23.20 9.66
C ASP A 114 -37.24 -22.18 8.64
N ASP A 115 -37.36 -20.88 8.94
CA ASP A 115 -36.93 -19.80 8.07
C ASP A 115 -35.38 -19.75 7.94
N ASP A 116 -34.66 -20.35 8.90
CA ASP A 116 -33.19 -20.50 8.88
C ASP A 116 -32.74 -21.82 8.22
N GLY A 117 -33.65 -22.54 7.58
CA GLY A 117 -33.39 -23.81 6.90
C GLY A 117 -33.14 -24.98 7.85
N LEU A 118 -33.35 -24.83 9.15
CA LEU A 118 -33.11 -25.85 10.17
C LEU A 118 -34.28 -26.83 10.28
N GLY A 119 -34.00 -28.11 10.03
CA GLY A 119 -34.90 -29.22 10.29
C GLY A 119 -34.43 -30.03 11.49
N ARG A 120 -35.31 -30.34 12.43
CA ARG A 120 -34.97 -31.02 13.69
C ARG A 120 -35.91 -32.18 14.00
N VAL A 121 -35.31 -33.30 14.46
CA VAL A 121 -36.06 -34.46 15.01
C VAL A 121 -35.36 -34.94 16.27
N ASP A 122 -36.09 -35.23 17.34
CA ASP A 122 -35.52 -35.77 18.57
C ASP A 122 -35.29 -37.28 18.44
N LEU A 123 -34.09 -37.72 18.75
CA LEU A 123 -33.67 -39.12 18.84
C LEU A 123 -33.72 -39.56 20.32
N ARG A 124 -34.48 -40.58 20.64
CA ARG A 124 -34.52 -41.20 21.96
C ARG A 124 -33.58 -42.39 22.00
N VAL A 125 -32.46 -42.24 22.69
CA VAL A 125 -31.43 -43.27 22.82
C VAL A 125 -31.85 -44.31 23.84
N GLY A 126 -31.67 -45.57 23.50
CA GLY A 126 -31.96 -46.73 24.37
C GLY A 126 -30.90 -46.96 25.43
N GLN A 127 -30.98 -48.19 26.05
CA GLN A 127 -30.07 -48.58 27.13
C GLN A 127 -28.97 -49.59 26.67
N ALA A 128 -28.80 -49.79 25.37
CA ALA A 128 -27.82 -50.71 24.82
C ALA A 128 -26.75 -49.92 24.04
N GLU A 129 -25.47 -50.28 24.26
CA GLU A 129 -24.34 -49.73 23.50
C GLU A 129 -24.31 -50.29 22.09
N GLY A 130 -23.95 -49.46 21.12
CA GLY A 130 -23.82 -49.86 19.72
C GLY A 130 -23.73 -48.67 18.80
N THR A 131 -23.57 -48.94 17.50
CA THR A 131 -23.55 -47.92 16.46
C THR A 131 -24.87 -47.97 15.66
N MET A 132 -25.42 -46.81 15.39
CA MET A 132 -26.59 -46.67 14.55
C MET A 132 -26.31 -45.72 13.37
N ARG A 133 -27.04 -45.93 12.27
CA ARG A 133 -26.97 -45.09 11.08
C ARG A 133 -28.38 -44.55 10.77
N ILE A 134 -28.44 -43.23 10.58
CA ILE A 134 -29.69 -42.52 10.30
C ILE A 134 -29.53 -41.77 9.00
N LYS A 135 -30.35 -42.14 8.02
CA LYS A 135 -30.36 -41.48 6.72
C LYS A 135 -31.34 -40.33 6.74
N VAL A 136 -30.90 -39.18 6.23
CA VAL A 136 -31.71 -37.98 6.04
C VAL A 136 -31.86 -37.71 4.55
N THR A 137 -33.09 -37.49 4.12
CA THR A 137 -33.40 -37.30 2.70
C THR A 137 -34.30 -36.11 2.46
N HIS A 138 -34.07 -35.45 1.32
CA HIS A 138 -34.94 -34.41 0.77
C HIS A 138 -35.04 -34.58 -0.75
N ALA A 139 -36.20 -34.25 -1.35
CA ALA A 139 -36.51 -34.54 -2.76
C ALA A 139 -35.53 -33.92 -3.77
N SER A 140 -34.89 -32.80 -3.40
CA SER A 140 -34.02 -32.03 -4.27
C SER A 140 -32.63 -31.74 -3.65
N ALA A 141 -32.21 -32.50 -2.64
CA ALA A 141 -30.90 -32.40 -2.00
C ALA A 141 -30.16 -33.76 -2.07
N ASN A 142 -28.87 -33.71 -1.73
CA ASN A 142 -28.07 -34.92 -1.50
C ASN A 142 -28.63 -35.67 -0.26
N ASP A 143 -28.47 -36.98 -0.24
CA ASP A 143 -28.68 -37.74 0.98
C ASP A 143 -27.59 -37.43 2.00
N LEU A 144 -27.99 -37.35 3.27
CA LEU A 144 -27.09 -37.16 4.42
C LEU A 144 -27.23 -38.37 5.35
N GLU A 145 -26.15 -38.84 5.94
CA GLU A 145 -26.18 -39.95 6.88
C GLU A 145 -25.49 -39.55 8.18
N PHE A 146 -26.16 -39.80 9.31
CA PHE A 146 -25.58 -39.74 10.64
C PHE A 146 -25.10 -41.12 11.07
N THR A 147 -23.88 -41.22 11.57
CA THR A 147 -23.33 -42.39 12.28
C THR A 147 -23.18 -42.07 13.75
N LEU A 148 -24.04 -42.65 14.59
CA LEU A 148 -24.08 -42.34 16.02
C LEU A 148 -23.63 -43.55 16.84
N THR A 149 -22.69 -43.36 17.76
CA THR A 149 -22.22 -44.41 18.66
C THR A 149 -22.80 -44.19 20.05
N VAL A 150 -23.65 -45.16 20.50
CA VAL A 150 -24.21 -45.16 21.84
C VAL A 150 -23.20 -45.67 22.83
N GLN A 151 -22.89 -44.87 23.85
CA GLN A 151 -21.87 -45.20 24.85
C GLN A 151 -22.34 -44.94 26.29
N PRO A 152 -21.70 -45.54 27.34
CA PRO A 152 -22.03 -45.32 28.74
C PRO A 152 -21.97 -43.84 29.15
N ARG A 153 -22.71 -43.49 30.16
CA ARG A 153 -23.07 -42.15 30.62
C ARG A 153 -21.96 -41.33 31.30
N ALA A 154 -20.70 -41.73 31.22
CA ALA A 154 -19.54 -40.90 31.67
C ALA A 154 -19.26 -39.71 30.69
N ALA A 155 -20.26 -39.29 29.96
CA ALA A 155 -20.20 -38.22 28.99
C ALA A 155 -20.92 -36.99 29.52
N GLY A 156 -20.46 -35.82 29.12
CA GLY A 156 -21.12 -34.53 29.35
C GLY A 156 -21.33 -33.77 28.05
N ASP A 157 -21.95 -32.63 28.16
CA ASP A 157 -22.27 -31.80 27.01
C ASP A 157 -21.50 -30.46 27.07
N VAL A 158 -21.26 -29.85 25.91
CA VAL A 158 -20.68 -28.51 25.81
C VAL A 158 -21.62 -27.63 25.01
N GLU A 159 -22.16 -26.60 25.67
CA GLU A 159 -22.94 -25.52 25.02
C GLU A 159 -21.93 -24.41 24.62
N VAL A 160 -21.77 -24.16 23.34
CA VAL A 160 -20.90 -23.10 22.79
C VAL A 160 -21.74 -21.89 22.41
N SER A 161 -21.36 -20.74 22.90
CA SER A 161 -21.92 -19.44 22.52
C SER A 161 -20.81 -18.53 21.94
N PHE A 162 -21.22 -17.52 21.18
CA PHE A 162 -20.28 -16.65 20.51
C PHE A 162 -20.46 -15.22 20.98
N VAL A 163 -19.33 -14.53 21.22
CA VAL A 163 -19.28 -13.09 21.47
C VAL A 163 -18.54 -12.45 20.30
N ASN A 164 -19.29 -11.60 19.61
CA ASN A 164 -18.72 -10.79 18.54
C ASN A 164 -18.29 -9.44 19.13
N SER A 165 -16.99 -9.22 19.27
CA SER A 165 -16.42 -7.93 19.68
C SER A 165 -16.25 -6.97 18.49
N ALA A 166 -16.66 -7.40 17.29
CA ALA A 166 -16.55 -6.58 16.09
C ALA A 166 -17.56 -5.43 16.09
N PRO A 167 -17.18 -4.24 15.60
CA PRO A 167 -18.13 -3.20 15.28
C PRO A 167 -19.14 -3.71 14.24
N SER A 168 -20.36 -3.18 14.27
CA SER A 168 -21.54 -3.61 13.49
C SER A 168 -21.41 -3.55 11.96
N ILE A 169 -20.22 -3.38 11.43
CA ILE A 169 -19.93 -3.12 10.02
C ILE A 169 -19.95 -4.40 9.18
N MET A 170 -19.66 -5.56 9.78
CA MET A 170 -19.71 -6.84 9.07
C MET A 170 -20.93 -7.66 9.47
N GLN A 171 -21.78 -7.97 8.52
CA GLN A 171 -22.85 -8.96 8.70
C GLN A 171 -22.22 -10.35 8.60
N LEU A 172 -21.98 -10.97 9.77
CA LEU A 172 -21.60 -12.37 9.82
C LEU A 172 -22.83 -13.22 9.52
N GLN A 173 -22.74 -14.05 8.51
CA GLN A 173 -23.85 -14.88 8.04
C GLN A 173 -23.78 -16.32 8.54
N GLN A 174 -22.58 -16.82 8.77
CA GLN A 174 -22.37 -18.22 9.12
C GLN A 174 -21.18 -18.35 10.06
N ILE A 175 -21.26 -19.29 11.01
CA ILE A 175 -20.13 -19.68 11.84
C ILE A 175 -19.89 -21.18 11.70
N ASP A 176 -18.69 -21.56 11.33
CA ASP A 176 -18.20 -22.92 11.38
C ASP A 176 -17.56 -23.16 12.74
N VAL A 177 -18.15 -24.05 13.53
CA VAL A 177 -17.71 -24.40 14.88
C VAL A 177 -17.12 -25.80 14.87
N ARG A 178 -15.94 -25.95 15.44
CA ARG A 178 -15.28 -27.25 15.54
C ARG A 178 -14.83 -27.51 16.95
N LEU A 179 -14.99 -28.76 17.37
CA LEU A 179 -14.47 -29.28 18.62
C LEU A 179 -13.34 -30.24 18.29
N HIS A 180 -12.16 -29.98 18.83
CA HIS A 180 -10.97 -30.82 18.67
C HIS A 180 -10.57 -31.46 20.01
N ASP A 181 -9.94 -32.61 19.97
CA ASP A 181 -9.26 -33.17 21.14
C ASP A 181 -8.03 -32.29 21.45
N ALA A 182 -7.86 -31.87 22.70
CA ALA A 182 -6.74 -31.02 23.11
C ALA A 182 -5.37 -31.72 23.02
N SER A 183 -5.33 -33.05 22.84
CA SER A 183 -4.10 -33.77 22.54
C SER A 183 -3.59 -33.53 21.12
N ASP A 184 -4.48 -33.19 20.19
CA ASP A 184 -4.21 -33.13 18.77
C ASP A 184 -4.13 -31.70 18.23
N PHE A 185 -4.71 -30.73 18.95
CA PHE A 185 -4.79 -29.34 18.53
C PHE A 185 -4.83 -28.36 19.70
N SER A 186 -4.28 -27.16 19.51
CA SER A 186 -4.28 -26.06 20.50
C SER A 186 -4.58 -24.72 19.84
N CYS A 187 -5.07 -23.74 20.62
CA CYS A 187 -5.32 -22.38 20.12
C CYS A 187 -4.05 -21.66 19.65
N ASN A 188 -2.85 -22.07 20.09
CA ASN A 188 -1.60 -21.53 19.56
C ASN A 188 -1.36 -21.91 18.08
N GLU A 189 -2.00 -22.95 17.60
CA GLU A 189 -1.93 -23.44 16.22
C GLU A 189 -3.10 -22.92 15.37
N PHE A 190 -4.09 -22.29 16.02
CA PHE A 190 -5.27 -21.76 15.36
C PHE A 190 -4.93 -20.52 14.54
N LEU A 191 -4.99 -20.67 13.23
CA LEU A 191 -4.88 -19.59 12.27
C LEU A 191 -6.15 -19.60 11.39
N PRO A 192 -7.05 -18.63 11.54
CA PRO A 192 -8.34 -18.64 10.85
C PRO A 192 -8.26 -18.79 9.33
N LEU A 193 -7.24 -18.22 8.68
CA LEU A 193 -7.01 -18.30 7.23
C LEU A 193 -6.34 -19.62 6.78
N ARG A 194 -5.92 -20.45 7.71
CA ARG A 194 -5.34 -21.76 7.41
C ARG A 194 -6.43 -22.82 7.39
N LEU A 195 -6.26 -23.84 6.55
CA LEU A 195 -7.14 -25.02 6.61
C LEU A 195 -7.09 -25.60 8.03
N GLN A 196 -8.25 -25.66 8.66
CA GLN A 196 -8.37 -26.21 10.01
C GLN A 196 -8.27 -27.74 9.95
N PRO A 197 -7.70 -28.40 10.98
CA PRO A 197 -7.69 -29.86 11.05
C PRO A 197 -9.11 -30.43 10.94
N GLU A 198 -9.22 -31.58 10.28
CA GLU A 198 -10.48 -32.29 10.23
C GLU A 198 -10.87 -32.77 11.63
N THR A 199 -12.14 -32.71 11.93
CA THR A 199 -12.74 -33.24 13.16
C THR A 199 -14.13 -33.74 12.87
N ASP A 200 -14.51 -34.82 13.53
CA ASP A 200 -15.87 -35.39 13.43
C ASP A 200 -16.91 -34.54 14.15
N GLN A 201 -16.45 -33.62 15.00
CA GLN A 201 -17.31 -32.74 15.80
C GLN A 201 -17.34 -31.35 15.15
N PHE A 202 -18.30 -31.16 14.24
CA PHE A 202 -18.41 -29.95 13.44
C PHE A 202 -19.87 -29.49 13.32
N TYR A 203 -20.08 -28.18 13.52
CA TYR A 203 -21.35 -27.51 13.30
C TYR A 203 -21.17 -26.30 12.39
N THR A 204 -22.18 -26.02 11.59
CA THR A 204 -22.34 -24.74 10.90
C THR A 204 -23.65 -24.10 11.40
N VAL A 205 -23.54 -22.90 11.96
CA VAL A 205 -24.69 -22.13 12.40
C VAL A 205 -24.88 -20.89 11.56
N PRO A 206 -26.12 -20.56 11.17
CA PRO A 206 -26.40 -19.46 10.24
C PRO A 206 -26.23 -18.09 10.86
N THR A 207 -26.17 -17.95 12.18
CA THR A 207 -26.00 -16.66 12.85
C THR A 207 -25.15 -16.73 14.11
N VAL A 208 -24.52 -15.61 14.49
CA VAL A 208 -23.71 -15.47 15.72
C VAL A 208 -24.55 -15.63 17.00
N ARG A 209 -25.88 -15.60 16.91
CA ARG A 209 -26.76 -15.63 18.06
C ARG A 209 -27.17 -17.04 18.46
N GLU A 210 -26.90 -18.02 17.61
CA GLU A 210 -27.21 -19.39 17.90
C GLU A 210 -26.16 -20.03 18.78
N LYS A 211 -26.63 -20.93 19.63
CA LYS A 211 -25.80 -21.76 20.46
C LYS A 211 -25.61 -23.10 19.78
N VAL A 212 -24.46 -23.72 20.03
CA VAL A 212 -24.10 -25.03 19.52
C VAL A 212 -23.91 -25.97 20.67
N ASP A 213 -24.62 -27.12 20.64
CA ASP A 213 -24.51 -28.13 21.66
C ASP A 213 -23.75 -29.35 21.12
N PHE A 214 -22.56 -29.57 21.63
CA PHE A 214 -21.83 -30.82 21.48
C PHE A 214 -22.23 -31.78 22.60
N VAL A 215 -22.81 -32.89 22.23
CA VAL A 215 -23.40 -33.82 23.20
C VAL A 215 -22.64 -35.13 23.29
N GLY A 216 -22.66 -35.75 24.48
CA GLY A 216 -22.07 -37.05 24.70
C GLY A 216 -20.55 -37.09 24.65
N LEU A 217 -19.91 -35.99 24.99
CA LEU A 217 -18.43 -35.86 25.00
C LEU A 217 -17.84 -36.58 26.21
N ASP A 218 -16.65 -37.17 26.02
CA ASP A 218 -15.91 -37.84 27.09
C ASP A 218 -15.50 -36.84 28.18
N ALA A 219 -16.01 -37.00 29.38
CA ALA A 219 -15.73 -36.08 30.48
C ALA A 219 -14.28 -36.18 31.03
N GLU A 220 -13.53 -37.22 30.68
CA GLU A 220 -12.12 -37.35 31.08
C GLU A 220 -11.16 -36.60 30.12
N LYS A 221 -11.65 -36.22 28.95
CA LYS A 221 -10.88 -35.51 27.93
C LYS A 221 -10.98 -34.01 28.09
N LYS A 222 -9.98 -33.34 27.52
CA LYS A 222 -10.00 -31.90 27.31
C LYS A 222 -10.20 -31.62 25.83
N TYR A 223 -10.90 -30.54 25.56
CA TYR A 223 -11.22 -30.15 24.19
C TYR A 223 -10.77 -28.73 23.90
N VAL A 224 -10.65 -28.44 22.60
CA VAL A 224 -10.43 -27.10 22.05
C VAL A 224 -11.61 -26.78 21.15
N VAL A 225 -12.23 -25.63 21.38
CA VAL A 225 -13.33 -25.13 20.56
C VAL A 225 -12.82 -24.04 19.64
N THR A 226 -13.03 -24.19 18.35
CA THR A 226 -12.75 -23.15 17.35
C THR A 226 -14.03 -22.68 16.68
N GLY A 227 -14.08 -21.37 16.40
CA GLY A 227 -15.16 -20.76 15.62
C GLY A 227 -14.58 -19.94 14.47
N ILE A 228 -15.06 -20.17 13.25
CA ILE A 228 -14.73 -19.36 12.07
C ILE A 228 -16.00 -18.75 11.54
N ALA A 229 -16.12 -17.44 11.62
CA ALA A 229 -17.26 -16.71 11.11
C ALA A 229 -17.01 -16.25 9.68
N ARG A 230 -18.05 -16.35 8.85
CA ARG A 230 -18.03 -15.99 7.43
C ARG A 230 -19.00 -14.85 7.16
N GLY A 231 -18.61 -13.95 6.27
CA GLY A 231 -19.42 -12.83 5.79
C GLY A 231 -20.36 -13.23 4.64
N SER A 232 -20.95 -12.22 4.01
CA SER A 232 -22.01 -12.35 2.99
C SER A 232 -21.62 -13.15 1.74
N ARG A 233 -20.34 -13.23 1.41
CA ARG A 233 -19.80 -14.03 0.29
C ARG A 233 -19.05 -15.29 0.74
N LEU A 234 -19.33 -15.74 1.96
CA LEU A 234 -18.69 -16.88 2.60
C LEU A 234 -17.17 -16.72 2.83
N GLN A 235 -16.65 -15.51 2.68
CA GLN A 235 -15.27 -15.20 3.05
C GLN A 235 -15.10 -15.31 4.57
N ILE A 236 -13.89 -15.68 5.00
CA ILE A 236 -13.59 -15.74 6.43
C ILE A 236 -13.43 -14.30 6.95
N ALA A 237 -14.29 -13.92 7.91
CA ALA A 237 -14.37 -12.56 8.43
C ALA A 237 -13.91 -12.44 9.89
N ALA A 238 -14.08 -13.49 10.70
CA ALA A 238 -13.62 -13.51 12.07
C ALA A 238 -13.27 -14.93 12.52
N GLY A 239 -12.48 -15.06 13.56
CA GLY A 239 -12.12 -16.34 14.14
C GLY A 239 -11.93 -16.25 15.65
N GLY A 240 -12.17 -17.36 16.34
CA GLY A 240 -11.97 -17.48 17.77
C GLY A 240 -11.63 -18.89 18.17
N CYS A 241 -10.94 -19.02 19.30
CA CYS A 241 -10.52 -20.30 19.82
C CYS A 241 -10.52 -20.27 21.35
N VAL A 242 -10.92 -21.37 21.96
CA VAL A 242 -10.90 -21.57 23.42
C VAL A 242 -10.24 -22.90 23.73
N ASP A 243 -9.14 -22.86 24.48
CA ASP A 243 -8.39 -24.02 24.94
C ASP A 243 -8.93 -24.59 26.27
N ASP A 244 -8.50 -25.80 26.58
CA ASP A 244 -8.65 -26.45 27.88
C ASP A 244 -10.09 -26.60 28.36
N VAL A 245 -11.02 -26.79 27.41
CA VAL A 245 -12.43 -27.03 27.71
C VAL A 245 -12.57 -28.40 28.37
N ARG A 246 -13.01 -28.42 29.64
CA ARG A 246 -13.24 -29.64 30.42
C ARG A 246 -14.73 -29.90 30.50
N VAL A 247 -15.12 -31.05 30.05
CA VAL A 247 -16.50 -31.48 30.06
C VAL A 247 -16.85 -32.03 31.45
N ALA A 248 -17.90 -31.50 32.08
CA ALA A 248 -18.41 -32.04 33.32
C ALA A 248 -19.32 -33.26 33.05
N ALA A 249 -19.06 -34.36 33.73
CA ALA A 249 -19.90 -35.56 33.58
C ALA A 249 -21.35 -35.27 34.02
N ASP A 250 -22.30 -35.71 33.23
CA ASP A 250 -23.76 -35.54 33.46
C ASP A 250 -24.22 -34.07 33.57
N ASP A 251 -23.40 -33.09 33.06
CA ASP A 251 -23.71 -31.67 33.11
C ASP A 251 -23.38 -30.99 31.77
N VAL A 252 -23.84 -29.74 31.59
CA VAL A 252 -23.61 -28.92 30.41
C VAL A 252 -22.51 -27.90 30.73
N THR A 253 -21.37 -28.06 30.13
CA THR A 253 -20.24 -27.09 30.21
C THR A 253 -20.52 -25.96 29.23
N LYS A 254 -20.58 -24.71 29.72
CA LYS A 254 -20.76 -23.53 28.87
C LYS A 254 -19.44 -22.94 28.46
N VAL A 255 -19.28 -22.74 27.15
CA VAL A 255 -18.08 -22.17 26.53
C VAL A 255 -18.49 -20.94 25.72
N GLU A 256 -17.80 -19.84 25.95
CA GLU A 256 -17.97 -18.62 25.18
C GLU A 256 -16.75 -18.42 24.29
N VAL A 257 -16.96 -18.39 22.97
CA VAL A 257 -15.91 -18.15 21.98
C VAL A 257 -15.95 -16.68 21.54
N GLY A 258 -14.90 -15.95 21.90
CA GLY A 258 -14.70 -14.58 21.44
C GLY A 258 -14.23 -14.57 19.98
N LEU A 259 -15.02 -14.01 19.09
CA LEU A 259 -14.68 -13.87 17.67
C LEU A 259 -13.92 -12.56 17.46
N ALA A 260 -12.64 -12.66 17.07
CA ALA A 260 -11.82 -11.54 16.65
C ALA A 260 -11.89 -11.37 15.12
N LEU A 261 -12.06 -10.14 14.65
CA LEU A 261 -12.03 -9.85 13.21
C LEU A 261 -10.69 -10.21 12.60
N ILE A 262 -10.75 -10.78 11.42
CA ILE A 262 -9.58 -11.04 10.59
C ILE A 262 -9.28 -9.76 9.81
N PRO A 263 -8.00 -9.35 9.73
CA PRO A 263 -7.60 -8.21 8.93
C PRO A 263 -8.09 -8.27 7.48
N LEU A 264 -8.48 -7.12 6.94
CA LEU A 264 -8.88 -6.99 5.55
C LEU A 264 -7.78 -7.46 4.62
N ASN A 265 -8.17 -8.04 3.50
CA ASN A 265 -7.23 -8.55 2.51
C ASN A 265 -6.89 -7.47 1.47
N PRO A 266 -5.67 -6.89 1.49
CA PRO A 266 -5.29 -5.82 0.57
C PRO A 266 -4.74 -6.33 -0.78
N VAL A 267 -4.77 -7.63 -1.04
CA VAL A 267 -4.24 -8.19 -2.30
C VAL A 267 -4.92 -7.56 -3.50
N GLY A 268 -4.11 -6.99 -4.41
CA GLY A 268 -4.63 -6.34 -5.61
C GLY A 268 -3.68 -5.32 -6.21
N ARG A 269 -4.19 -4.61 -7.21
CA ARG A 269 -3.55 -3.46 -7.84
C ARG A 269 -4.35 -2.22 -7.47
N TYR A 270 -3.64 -1.15 -7.14
CA TYR A 270 -4.23 0.12 -6.78
C TYR A 270 -3.58 1.23 -7.59
N ASP A 271 -4.42 2.09 -8.17
CA ASP A 271 -3.97 3.37 -8.68
C ASP A 271 -3.85 4.31 -7.48
N VAL A 272 -2.64 4.78 -7.23
CA VAL A 272 -2.31 5.61 -6.06
C VAL A 272 -1.93 7.00 -6.51
N THR A 273 -2.47 8.00 -5.83
CA THR A 273 -2.03 9.39 -5.92
C THR A 273 -1.42 9.80 -4.59
N SER A 274 -0.20 10.31 -4.63
CA SER A 274 0.50 10.78 -3.44
C SER A 274 1.00 12.21 -3.62
N ASN A 275 0.87 13.03 -2.55
CA ASN A 275 1.30 14.42 -2.52
C ASN A 275 2.51 14.54 -1.58
N TRP A 276 3.68 14.79 -2.17
CA TRP A 276 4.97 14.84 -1.50
C TRP A 276 5.36 16.28 -1.17
N ASP A 277 5.84 16.49 0.07
CA ASP A 277 6.44 17.74 0.52
C ASP A 277 7.95 17.57 0.74
N PHE A 278 8.74 18.18 -0.13
CA PHE A 278 10.18 18.21 -0.06
C PHE A 278 10.74 19.53 0.50
N THR A 279 9.91 20.41 1.05
CA THR A 279 10.32 21.76 1.48
C THR A 279 11.45 21.71 2.50
N GLU A 280 11.32 20.90 3.54
CA GLU A 280 12.37 20.73 4.56
C GLU A 280 13.59 20.02 3.98
N ALA A 281 13.36 18.98 3.17
CA ALA A 281 14.41 18.21 2.57
C ALA A 281 15.33 19.04 1.68
N VAL A 282 14.78 19.94 0.88
CA VAL A 282 15.55 20.88 0.05
C VAL A 282 16.33 21.86 0.93
N ALA A 283 15.73 22.36 2.01
CA ALA A 283 16.39 23.32 2.91
C ALA A 283 17.57 22.68 3.69
N GLU A 284 17.44 21.43 4.10
CA GLU A 284 18.40 20.73 4.96
C GLU A 284 19.44 19.88 4.19
N SER A 285 19.34 19.76 2.87
CA SER A 285 20.23 18.92 2.05
C SER A 285 21.66 19.47 1.89
N GLY A 286 22.09 20.38 2.75
CA GLY A 286 23.46 20.87 2.83
C GLY A 286 23.92 21.60 1.56
N PRO A 287 25.13 21.31 1.01
CA PRO A 287 25.66 22.02 -0.19
C PRO A 287 24.74 21.89 -1.42
N VAL A 288 24.03 20.77 -1.57
CA VAL A 288 23.10 20.53 -2.68
C VAL A 288 21.89 21.44 -2.55
N GLY A 289 21.28 21.49 -1.37
CA GLY A 289 20.16 22.41 -1.10
C GLY A 289 20.57 23.86 -1.28
N ALA A 290 21.77 24.23 -0.81
CA ALA A 290 22.31 25.55 -1.03
C ALA A 290 22.43 25.89 -2.53
N THR A 291 22.88 24.94 -3.36
CA THR A 291 22.93 25.13 -4.82
C THR A 291 21.55 25.31 -5.43
N ILE A 292 20.59 24.46 -5.06
CA ILE A 292 19.19 24.58 -5.51
C ILE A 292 18.62 25.95 -5.11
N VAL A 293 18.80 26.35 -3.86
CA VAL A 293 18.34 27.65 -3.36
C VAL A 293 19.03 28.80 -4.10
N SER A 294 20.34 28.69 -4.38
CA SER A 294 21.07 29.70 -5.15
C SER A 294 20.52 29.87 -6.56
N VAL A 295 20.26 28.75 -7.26
CA VAL A 295 19.62 28.79 -8.59
C VAL A 295 18.22 29.40 -8.53
N LEU A 296 17.42 29.03 -7.54
CA LEU A 296 16.09 29.61 -7.38
C LEU A 296 16.12 31.11 -7.06
N ASN A 297 17.12 31.56 -6.30
CA ASN A 297 17.30 32.97 -5.97
C ASN A 297 17.58 33.83 -7.21
N ILE A 298 18.22 33.28 -8.24
CA ILE A 298 18.44 33.95 -9.53
C ILE A 298 17.08 34.35 -10.15
N PHE A 299 16.09 33.51 -10.05
CA PHE A 299 14.74 33.82 -10.53
C PHE A 299 13.98 34.76 -9.60
N ILE A 300 14.19 34.67 -8.29
CA ILE A 300 13.49 35.46 -7.27
C ILE A 300 13.99 36.93 -7.26
N ASP A 301 15.28 37.09 -7.42
CA ASP A 301 15.95 38.42 -7.46
C ASP A 301 16.96 38.50 -8.61
N PRO A 302 16.48 38.58 -9.85
CA PRO A 302 17.35 38.63 -11.02
C PRO A 302 18.25 39.88 -11.03
N GLY A 303 17.82 40.99 -10.43
CA GLY A 303 18.60 42.20 -10.34
C GLY A 303 19.86 42.02 -9.49
N GLN A 304 19.71 41.46 -8.29
CA GLN A 304 20.84 41.16 -7.42
C GLN A 304 21.77 40.11 -8.04
N ALA A 305 21.22 39.08 -8.68
CA ALA A 305 22.01 38.05 -9.33
C ALA A 305 22.88 38.60 -10.48
N ILE A 306 22.33 39.53 -11.27
CA ILE A 306 23.07 40.23 -12.34
C ILE A 306 24.17 41.09 -11.73
N TYR A 307 23.85 41.87 -10.69
CA TYR A 307 24.80 42.73 -10.01
C TYR A 307 25.98 41.93 -9.45
N ASP A 308 25.71 40.89 -8.66
CA ASP A 308 26.75 40.06 -8.05
C ASP A 308 27.61 39.39 -9.15
N GLY A 309 27.00 38.90 -10.23
CA GLY A 309 27.72 38.33 -11.34
C GLY A 309 28.63 39.31 -12.08
N ILE A 310 28.20 40.55 -12.24
CA ILE A 310 29.06 41.61 -12.84
C ILE A 310 30.25 41.90 -11.92
N ILE A 311 30.06 42.01 -10.61
CA ILE A 311 31.13 42.26 -9.66
C ILE A 311 32.12 41.10 -9.63
N ASP A 312 31.64 39.86 -9.55
CA ASP A 312 32.51 38.66 -9.55
C ASP A 312 33.33 38.54 -10.85
N LEU A 313 32.76 38.89 -12.01
CA LEU A 313 33.48 38.85 -13.26
C LEU A 313 34.52 39.96 -13.37
N VAL A 314 34.23 41.15 -12.85
CA VAL A 314 35.20 42.24 -12.77
C VAL A 314 36.40 41.81 -11.92
N ASP A 315 36.18 41.19 -10.77
CA ASP A 315 37.24 40.65 -9.91
C ASP A 315 38.04 39.54 -10.60
N TYR A 316 37.39 38.68 -11.37
CA TYR A 316 38.07 37.62 -12.13
C TYR A 316 38.83 38.10 -13.36
N ALA A 317 38.21 38.94 -14.20
CA ALA A 317 38.77 39.37 -15.49
C ALA A 317 39.91 40.36 -15.38
N VAL A 318 39.93 41.19 -14.34
CA VAL A 318 40.91 42.26 -14.15
C VAL A 318 42.01 41.85 -13.16
N GLY A 319 41.92 40.63 -12.59
CA GLY A 319 42.83 40.13 -11.56
C GLY A 319 42.63 40.88 -10.24
N GLY A 320 42.54 40.16 -9.13
CA GLY A 320 42.05 40.63 -7.83
C GLY A 320 42.65 41.94 -7.27
N LEU A 321 43.71 42.50 -7.89
CA LEU A 321 44.25 43.81 -7.54
C LEU A 321 43.49 44.99 -8.19
N ILE A 322 42.95 44.79 -9.40
CA ILE A 322 42.25 45.86 -10.14
C ILE A 322 40.74 45.75 -9.91
N GLY A 323 40.21 44.53 -9.81
CA GLY A 323 38.81 44.28 -9.42
C GLY A 323 38.49 44.81 -8.03
N GLY A 324 39.41 44.60 -7.07
CA GLY A 324 39.32 45.22 -5.75
C GLY A 324 39.41 46.75 -5.80
N ALA A 325 40.15 47.33 -6.78
CA ALA A 325 40.19 48.78 -6.97
C ALA A 325 38.87 49.34 -7.56
N ILE A 326 38.23 48.61 -8.48
CA ILE A 326 36.94 49.00 -9.04
C ILE A 326 35.85 48.89 -7.97
N ASN A 327 35.82 47.80 -7.21
CA ASN A 327 34.89 47.61 -6.08
C ASN A 327 35.11 48.70 -5.01
N THR A 328 36.36 49.04 -4.71
CA THR A 328 36.72 50.13 -3.80
C THR A 328 36.32 51.49 -4.37
N PHE A 329 36.45 51.69 -5.69
CA PHE A 329 36.03 52.92 -6.37
C PHE A 329 34.50 53.09 -6.36
N LEU A 330 33.76 52.05 -6.69
CA LEU A 330 32.27 52.04 -6.65
C LEU A 330 31.78 52.37 -5.23
N ASN A 331 32.35 51.72 -4.22
CA ASN A 331 32.01 51.97 -2.81
C ASN A 331 32.41 53.35 -2.32
N LEU A 332 33.61 53.86 -2.70
CA LEU A 332 34.08 55.18 -2.26
C LEU A 332 33.37 56.34 -2.96
N THR A 333 32.86 56.15 -4.14
CA THR A 333 32.15 57.17 -4.91
C THR A 333 30.65 57.17 -4.68
N GLY A 334 30.11 56.18 -3.94
CA GLY A 334 28.68 55.94 -3.78
C GLY A 334 27.97 55.46 -5.04
N LEU A 335 28.73 55.18 -6.10
CA LEU A 335 28.22 54.68 -7.38
C LEU A 335 27.78 53.21 -7.28
N ASP A 336 28.12 52.51 -6.20
CA ASP A 336 27.68 51.14 -5.95
C ASP A 336 26.16 51.06 -5.77
N ASP A 337 25.61 51.93 -4.94
CA ASP A 337 24.16 52.01 -4.74
C ASP A 337 23.47 52.52 -6.02
N ASP A 338 24.04 53.56 -6.68
CA ASP A 338 23.48 54.09 -7.93
C ASP A 338 23.48 53.06 -9.05
N PHE A 339 24.53 52.22 -9.14
CA PHE A 339 24.66 51.17 -10.14
C PHE A 339 23.69 49.99 -9.84
N LYS A 340 23.55 49.67 -8.57
CA LYS A 340 22.57 48.69 -8.08
C LYS A 340 21.14 49.13 -8.35
N ASP A 341 20.85 50.39 -8.05
CA ASP A 341 19.52 51.00 -8.33
C ASP A 341 19.24 51.04 -9.84
N LEU A 342 20.25 51.36 -10.67
CA LEU A 342 20.12 51.34 -12.13
C LEU A 342 19.80 49.93 -12.67
N ILE A 343 20.42 48.88 -12.11
CA ILE A 343 20.11 47.49 -12.47
C ILE A 343 18.71 47.13 -12.01
N ASN A 344 18.34 47.48 -10.78
CA ASN A 344 17.02 47.24 -10.24
C ASN A 344 15.95 47.97 -11.03
N ASP A 345 16.16 49.25 -11.37
CA ASP A 345 15.26 50.04 -12.21
C ASP A 345 15.12 49.41 -13.59
N ALA A 346 16.22 48.93 -14.18
CA ALA A 346 16.18 48.23 -15.47
C ALA A 346 15.40 46.91 -15.41
N VAL A 347 15.50 46.20 -14.29
CA VAL A 347 14.70 44.97 -14.02
C VAL A 347 13.22 45.30 -13.80
N GLU A 348 12.95 46.37 -13.03
CA GLU A 348 11.56 46.79 -12.75
C GLU A 348 10.84 47.39 -13.96
N ASP A 349 11.56 48.10 -14.82
CA ASP A 349 11.07 48.66 -16.08
C ASP A 349 10.88 47.58 -17.18
N ASN A 350 11.51 46.42 -17.03
CA ASN A 350 11.41 45.33 -17.99
C ASN A 350 10.27 44.38 -17.61
N ASP A 351 9.19 44.41 -18.37
CA ASP A 351 8.01 43.56 -18.17
C ASP A 351 8.37 42.07 -18.12
N THR A 352 9.35 41.63 -18.91
CA THR A 352 9.80 40.23 -18.96
C THR A 352 10.56 39.85 -17.69
N LEU A 353 11.48 40.68 -17.19
CA LEU A 353 12.22 40.39 -15.96
C LEU A 353 11.28 40.42 -14.72
N ARG A 354 10.26 41.28 -14.72
CA ARG A 354 9.21 41.24 -13.69
C ARG A 354 8.44 39.92 -13.73
N GLN A 355 8.09 39.43 -14.93
CA GLN A 355 7.43 38.15 -15.07
C GLN A 355 8.34 37.00 -14.58
N VAL A 356 9.65 37.04 -14.88
CA VAL A 356 10.63 36.06 -14.39
C VAL A 356 10.66 36.05 -12.86
N ARG A 357 10.72 37.24 -12.24
CA ARG A 357 10.70 37.37 -10.78
C ARG A 357 9.42 36.81 -10.17
N ASP A 358 8.29 37.16 -10.72
CA ASP A 358 6.99 36.69 -10.22
C ASP A 358 6.81 35.19 -10.43
N ALA A 359 7.27 34.65 -11.54
CA ALA A 359 7.33 33.23 -11.81
C ALA A 359 8.31 32.49 -10.87
N GLY A 360 9.45 33.14 -10.56
CA GLY A 360 10.49 32.59 -9.68
C GLY A 360 10.01 32.40 -8.24
N ARG A 361 9.13 33.27 -7.76
CA ARG A 361 8.54 33.13 -6.41
C ARG A 361 7.72 31.85 -6.25
N ASP A 362 6.99 31.47 -7.29
CA ASP A 362 6.21 30.24 -7.28
C ASP A 362 7.07 28.99 -7.50
N LEU A 363 8.21 29.13 -8.17
CA LEU A 363 9.09 28.01 -8.56
C LEU A 363 9.56 27.18 -7.35
N ARG A 364 9.84 27.84 -6.22
CA ARG A 364 10.20 27.13 -4.99
C ARG A 364 9.08 26.21 -4.51
N SER A 365 7.83 26.66 -4.59
CA SER A 365 6.67 25.85 -4.24
C SER A 365 6.46 24.70 -5.21
N VAL A 366 6.66 24.95 -6.50
CA VAL A 366 6.54 23.94 -7.58
C VAL A 366 7.52 22.79 -7.36
N ILE A 367 8.75 23.11 -7.05
CA ILE A 367 9.81 22.09 -6.85
C ILE A 367 9.60 21.36 -5.51
N ALA A 368 9.14 22.05 -4.48
CA ALA A 368 8.94 21.47 -3.16
C ALA A 368 7.74 20.52 -3.07
N ASN A 369 6.71 20.70 -3.90
CA ASN A 369 5.48 19.93 -3.83
C ASN A 369 5.26 19.13 -5.12
N LEU A 370 5.27 17.82 -5.01
CA LEU A 370 5.09 16.89 -6.11
C LEU A 370 3.84 16.03 -5.89
N GLU A 371 2.98 15.97 -6.88
CA GLU A 371 1.98 14.92 -6.94
C GLU A 371 2.53 13.75 -7.75
N VAL A 372 2.50 12.56 -7.19
CA VAL A 372 2.98 11.35 -7.84
C VAL A 372 1.81 10.40 -8.06
N THR A 373 1.67 9.93 -9.30
CA THR A 373 0.78 8.84 -9.63
C THR A 373 1.57 7.55 -9.71
N SER A 374 1.12 6.51 -9.01
CA SER A 374 1.78 5.22 -9.00
C SER A 374 0.81 4.05 -9.07
N GLU A 375 1.32 2.90 -9.47
CA GLU A 375 0.65 1.62 -9.38
C GLU A 375 1.23 0.84 -8.21
N LEU A 376 0.43 0.66 -7.16
CA LEU A 376 0.77 -0.15 -6.02
C LEU A 376 0.21 -1.56 -6.22
N VAL A 377 1.09 -2.55 -6.33
CA VAL A 377 0.68 -3.95 -6.44
C VAL A 377 0.98 -4.65 -5.13
N ILE A 378 -0.05 -5.17 -4.47
CA ILE A 378 0.07 -5.91 -3.21
C ILE A 378 -0.10 -7.40 -3.51
N GLY A 379 0.92 -8.17 -3.17
CA GLY A 379 0.96 -9.61 -3.37
C GLY A 379 0.17 -10.40 -2.33
N LYS A 380 0.28 -11.73 -2.41
CA LYS A 380 -0.46 -12.65 -1.54
C LYS A 380 -0.18 -12.39 -0.06
N LEU A 381 -1.25 -12.30 0.71
CA LEU A 381 -1.20 -12.17 2.17
C LEU A 381 -0.78 -13.51 2.80
N SER A 382 0.20 -13.48 3.70
CA SER A 382 0.63 -14.62 4.50
C SER A 382 -0.35 -14.90 5.66
N SER A 383 -0.15 -16.02 6.34
CA SER A 383 -0.93 -16.32 7.55
C SER A 383 -0.61 -15.41 8.74
N SER A 384 0.51 -14.67 8.70
CA SER A 384 0.89 -13.63 9.67
C SER A 384 0.47 -12.23 9.22
N TYR A 385 -0.35 -12.13 8.17
CA TYR A 385 -0.83 -10.88 7.58
C TYR A 385 0.26 -10.00 6.98
N GLU A 386 1.38 -10.60 6.60
CA GLU A 386 2.50 -9.97 5.90
C GLU A 386 2.39 -10.24 4.40
N PHE A 387 2.91 -9.33 3.60
CA PHE A 387 2.96 -9.46 2.15
C PHE A 387 4.17 -8.73 1.58
N THR A 388 4.48 -9.03 0.32
CA THR A 388 5.43 -8.29 -0.48
C THR A 388 4.66 -7.59 -1.61
N GLY A 389 5.00 -6.34 -1.86
CA GLY A 389 4.38 -5.54 -2.91
C GLY A 389 5.42 -4.89 -3.80
N THR A 390 4.94 -4.26 -4.87
CA THR A 390 5.73 -3.35 -5.72
C THR A 390 5.02 -2.00 -5.80
N ASP A 391 5.79 -0.93 -5.77
CA ASP A 391 5.34 0.43 -6.04
C ASP A 391 6.03 0.91 -7.31
N ASN A 392 5.23 1.22 -8.33
CA ASN A 392 5.69 1.66 -9.63
C ASN A 392 5.19 3.07 -9.88
N TRP A 393 6.06 4.06 -9.79
CA TRP A 393 5.70 5.42 -10.14
C TRP A 393 5.50 5.53 -11.65
N LEU A 394 4.35 6.05 -12.05
CA LEU A 394 3.93 6.15 -13.44
C LEU A 394 3.97 7.59 -13.96
N GLY A 395 3.89 8.56 -13.06
CA GLY A 395 3.90 9.96 -13.40
C GLY A 395 4.22 10.85 -12.20
N VAL A 396 4.72 12.04 -12.50
CA VAL A 396 4.92 13.13 -11.56
C VAL A 396 4.23 14.36 -12.12
N THR A 397 3.37 14.99 -11.34
CA THR A 397 2.72 16.25 -11.70
C THR A 397 3.24 17.36 -10.80
N LEU A 398 3.64 18.46 -11.43
CA LEU A 398 4.00 19.69 -10.73
C LEU A 398 2.93 20.73 -11.01
N TYR A 399 2.72 21.64 -10.05
CA TYR A 399 1.71 22.68 -10.18
C TYR A 399 2.38 24.05 -10.19
N TRP A 400 2.51 24.66 -11.38
CA TRP A 400 3.02 26.02 -11.55
C TRP A 400 1.90 27.00 -11.84
N ARG A 401 1.43 27.67 -10.80
CA ARG A 401 0.19 28.46 -10.82
C ARG A 401 0.40 29.95 -11.12
N TRP A 402 1.62 30.40 -11.49
CA TRP A 402 1.94 31.81 -11.68
C TRP A 402 1.03 32.51 -12.69
N ASN A 403 0.46 31.79 -13.65
CA ASN A 403 -0.44 32.33 -14.69
C ASN A 403 -1.90 31.92 -14.48
N CYS A 404 -2.25 31.44 -13.27
CA CYS A 404 -3.60 31.03 -12.91
C CYS A 404 -4.31 32.13 -12.15
N ASP A 405 -5.60 32.37 -12.49
CA ASP A 405 -6.43 33.27 -11.70
C ASP A 405 -6.62 32.74 -10.26
N ALA A 406 -6.88 33.65 -9.32
CA ALA A 406 -7.06 33.28 -7.92
C ALA A 406 -8.18 32.25 -7.67
N ASN A 407 -9.17 32.18 -8.58
CA ASN A 407 -10.29 31.24 -8.53
C ASN A 407 -10.17 30.13 -9.59
N ALA A 408 -9.00 29.95 -10.19
CA ALA A 408 -8.77 28.89 -11.18
C ALA A 408 -8.91 27.51 -10.52
N PRO A 409 -9.36 26.49 -11.28
CA PRO A 409 -9.48 25.13 -10.77
C PRO A 409 -8.10 24.60 -10.29
N PRO A 410 -8.09 23.58 -9.41
CA PRO A 410 -6.83 23.00 -8.89
C PRO A 410 -5.85 22.56 -9.97
N GLU A 411 -6.37 22.09 -11.10
CA GLU A 411 -5.58 21.58 -12.23
C GLU A 411 -4.93 22.71 -13.07
N CYS A 412 -5.26 23.98 -12.80
CA CYS A 412 -4.61 25.10 -13.48
C CYS A 412 -3.12 25.11 -13.14
N GLY A 413 -2.31 25.12 -14.20
CA GLY A 413 -0.85 25.07 -14.07
C GLY A 413 -0.27 23.69 -13.81
N ALA A 414 -1.06 22.62 -13.93
CA ALA A 414 -0.56 21.25 -13.87
C ALA A 414 0.40 20.94 -15.02
N ILE A 415 1.56 20.39 -14.69
CA ILE A 415 2.63 19.98 -15.60
C ILE A 415 2.87 18.50 -15.37
N PRO A 416 2.18 17.61 -16.11
CA PRO A 416 2.40 16.18 -15.96
C PRO A 416 3.67 15.74 -16.69
N ILE A 417 4.45 14.87 -16.05
CA ILE A 417 5.58 14.14 -16.60
C ILE A 417 5.24 12.67 -16.46
N VAL A 418 4.84 12.01 -17.55
CA VAL A 418 4.31 10.66 -17.51
C VAL A 418 5.22 9.65 -18.20
N ALA A 419 5.14 8.40 -17.77
CA ALA A 419 5.97 7.31 -18.29
C ALA A 419 5.73 7.03 -19.80
N GLU A 420 4.53 7.32 -20.29
CA GLU A 420 4.14 7.11 -21.70
C GLU A 420 4.84 8.09 -22.67
N ASP A 421 5.28 9.24 -22.20
CA ASP A 421 5.93 10.28 -23.03
C ASP A 421 7.41 9.97 -23.36
N GLY A 422 7.92 8.79 -22.99
CA GLY A 422 9.21 8.28 -23.45
C GLY A 422 10.36 8.48 -22.48
N SER A 423 11.55 8.84 -23.00
CA SER A 423 12.82 8.77 -22.27
C SER A 423 12.96 9.74 -21.09
N ASP A 424 12.17 10.82 -21.05
CA ASP A 424 12.33 11.87 -20.03
C ASP A 424 11.91 11.37 -18.64
N PHE A 425 10.80 10.64 -18.54
CA PHE A 425 10.38 10.04 -17.26
C PHE A 425 11.38 8.97 -16.77
N ALA A 426 11.86 8.11 -17.67
CA ALA A 426 12.84 7.08 -17.34
C ALA A 426 14.16 7.66 -16.80
N ASN A 427 14.49 8.92 -17.17
CA ASN A 427 15.68 9.62 -16.68
C ASN A 427 15.53 10.15 -15.25
N LEU A 428 14.30 10.18 -14.69
CA LEU A 428 14.03 10.67 -13.33
C LEU A 428 14.52 9.72 -12.22
N GLY A 429 14.89 8.48 -12.53
CA GLY A 429 15.48 7.57 -11.55
C GLY A 429 14.99 6.13 -11.65
N VAL A 430 15.20 5.35 -10.59
CA VAL A 430 14.63 4.02 -10.41
C VAL A 430 13.34 4.17 -9.61
N LEU A 431 12.24 4.27 -10.34
CA LEU A 431 10.92 4.61 -9.82
C LEU A 431 10.02 3.37 -9.62
N SER A 432 10.61 2.18 -9.65
CA SER A 432 9.96 0.91 -9.32
C SER A 432 10.72 0.24 -8.19
N THR A 433 10.03 -0.11 -7.13
CA THR A 433 10.65 -0.72 -5.96
C THR A 433 9.79 -1.86 -5.41
N VAL A 434 10.47 -2.81 -4.78
CA VAL A 434 9.82 -3.89 -4.01
C VAL A 434 9.84 -3.49 -2.55
N TRP A 435 8.73 -3.67 -1.88
CA TRP A 435 8.58 -3.37 -0.47
C TRP A 435 7.85 -4.49 0.26
N ASN A 436 8.01 -4.54 1.58
CA ASN A 436 7.26 -5.42 2.44
C ASN A 436 6.28 -4.62 3.27
N GLY A 437 5.21 -5.26 3.66
CA GLY A 437 4.22 -4.66 4.51
C GLY A 437 3.38 -5.70 5.23
N ARG A 438 2.50 -5.22 6.07
CA ARG A 438 1.58 -6.04 6.84
C ARG A 438 0.28 -5.29 7.11
N VAL A 439 -0.76 -6.05 7.38
CA VAL A 439 -1.99 -5.48 7.92
C VAL A 439 -1.94 -5.61 9.45
N VAL A 440 -1.96 -4.48 10.13
CA VAL A 440 -2.03 -4.41 11.60
C VAL A 440 -3.45 -4.05 12.00
N ALA A 441 -3.93 -4.63 13.08
CA ALA A 441 -5.35 -4.54 13.44
C ALA A 441 -6.26 -5.05 12.31
N TYR A 442 -7.48 -4.50 12.20
CA TYR A 442 -8.45 -4.93 11.19
C TYR A 442 -8.24 -4.26 9.83
N ASP A 443 -8.00 -2.95 9.83
CA ASP A 443 -8.06 -2.08 8.66
C ASP A 443 -6.83 -1.16 8.48
N GLN A 444 -5.73 -1.46 9.14
CA GLN A 444 -4.53 -0.65 9.04
C GLN A 444 -3.44 -1.33 8.22
N LEU A 445 -3.07 -0.69 7.13
CA LEU A 445 -1.90 -1.03 6.33
C LEU A 445 -0.65 -0.43 6.96
N GLN A 446 0.41 -1.21 7.09
CA GLN A 446 1.74 -0.75 7.41
C GLN A 446 2.68 -1.11 6.27
N ILE A 447 3.40 -0.11 5.76
CA ILE A 447 4.40 -0.22 4.70
C ILE A 447 5.77 -0.12 5.36
N ASP A 448 6.57 -1.17 5.24
CA ASP A 448 7.93 -1.17 5.78
C ASP A 448 8.83 -0.22 4.99
N THR A 449 9.85 0.28 5.66
CA THR A 449 10.81 1.19 5.06
C THR A 449 11.53 0.57 3.87
N HIS A 450 11.47 1.24 2.73
CA HIS A 450 12.08 0.79 1.47
C HIS A 450 12.69 1.96 0.69
N PRO A 451 13.70 1.72 -0.18
CA PRO A 451 14.34 2.76 -0.95
C PRO A 451 13.59 3.05 -2.26
N ILE A 452 13.51 4.33 -2.61
CA ILE A 452 13.12 4.84 -3.93
C ILE A 452 14.27 5.72 -4.41
N THR A 453 14.70 5.60 -5.66
CA THR A 453 15.75 6.44 -6.21
C THR A 453 15.14 7.48 -7.14
N LEU A 454 14.99 8.71 -6.64
CA LEU A 454 14.54 9.86 -7.42
C LEU A 454 15.72 10.75 -7.76
N ARG A 455 15.96 10.99 -9.03
CA ARG A 455 16.96 11.98 -9.52
C ARG A 455 16.34 13.38 -9.50
N TYR A 456 16.23 13.93 -8.32
CA TYR A 456 15.53 15.20 -8.10
C TYR A 456 16.17 16.37 -8.88
N GLY A 457 17.51 16.39 -9.01
CA GLY A 457 18.21 17.37 -9.83
C GLY A 457 17.77 17.31 -11.31
N ARG A 458 17.57 16.12 -11.87
CA ARG A 458 17.07 15.97 -13.24
C ARG A 458 15.63 16.44 -13.39
N LEU A 459 14.81 16.24 -12.36
CA LEU A 459 13.44 16.78 -12.35
C LEU A 459 13.47 18.32 -12.43
N ILE A 460 14.34 18.96 -11.64
CA ILE A 460 14.52 20.42 -11.68
C ILE A 460 14.95 20.88 -13.06
N ILE A 461 15.97 20.23 -13.65
CA ILE A 461 16.45 20.56 -15.01
C ILE A 461 15.31 20.44 -16.02
N TYR A 462 14.58 19.33 -15.98
CA TYR A 462 13.45 19.10 -16.88
C TYR A 462 12.42 20.23 -16.78
N VAL A 463 12.03 20.59 -15.57
CA VAL A 463 11.06 21.67 -15.34
C VAL A 463 11.57 23.00 -15.84
N LEU A 464 12.83 23.33 -15.58
CA LEU A 464 13.43 24.58 -16.04
C LEU A 464 13.54 24.62 -17.58
N GLU A 465 14.16 23.62 -18.20
CA GLU A 465 14.47 23.64 -19.63
C GLU A 465 13.28 23.33 -20.54
N LYS A 466 12.39 22.44 -20.12
CA LYS A 466 11.28 22.00 -20.96
C LYS A 466 9.99 22.76 -20.72
N VAL A 467 9.84 23.38 -19.56
CA VAL A 467 8.58 24.02 -19.18
C VAL A 467 8.76 25.52 -18.96
N ILE A 468 9.58 25.93 -18.00
CA ILE A 468 9.61 27.30 -17.53
C ILE A 468 10.31 28.22 -18.55
N ILE A 469 11.52 27.87 -18.95
CA ILE A 469 12.30 28.67 -19.89
C ILE A 469 11.56 28.88 -21.23
N PRO A 470 11.02 27.83 -21.89
CA PRO A 470 10.27 28.01 -23.12
C PRO A 470 9.03 28.89 -22.94
N GLN A 471 8.30 28.75 -21.84
CA GLN A 471 7.12 29.59 -21.59
C GLN A 471 7.47 31.05 -21.36
N LEU A 472 8.49 31.34 -20.55
CA LEU A 472 8.91 32.71 -20.24
C LEU A 472 9.67 33.40 -21.38
N THR A 473 10.25 32.62 -22.31
CA THR A 473 10.98 33.16 -23.47
C THR A 473 10.19 33.07 -24.79
N ASN A 474 8.92 32.62 -24.75
CA ASN A 474 8.13 32.30 -25.93
C ASN A 474 8.86 31.36 -26.91
N GLY A 475 9.61 30.40 -26.39
CA GLY A 475 10.38 29.42 -27.16
C GLY A 475 11.72 29.93 -27.71
N ASN A 476 12.16 31.13 -27.32
CA ASN A 476 13.42 31.73 -27.83
C ASN A 476 14.70 31.24 -27.10
N ALA A 477 14.55 30.51 -25.99
CA ALA A 477 15.67 29.92 -25.27
C ALA A 477 15.31 28.49 -24.83
N THR A 478 16.35 27.65 -24.69
CA THR A 478 16.28 26.25 -24.27
C THR A 478 17.17 25.95 -23.06
N SER A 479 18.03 26.86 -22.68
CA SER A 479 18.91 26.78 -21.52
C SER A 479 18.79 28.02 -20.64
N LEU A 480 19.25 27.93 -19.40
CA LEU A 480 19.20 29.02 -18.45
C LEU A 480 20.07 30.21 -18.94
N SER A 481 21.27 29.94 -19.45
CA SER A 481 22.14 30.94 -20.00
C SER A 481 21.56 31.70 -21.21
N GLU A 482 20.91 30.97 -22.13
CA GLU A 482 20.20 31.58 -23.27
C GLU A 482 19.01 32.43 -22.81
N ALA A 483 18.25 31.93 -21.81
CA ALA A 483 17.10 32.66 -21.28
C ALA A 483 17.50 33.99 -20.65
N PHE A 484 18.53 34.00 -19.81
CA PHE A 484 19.02 35.23 -19.20
C PHE A 484 19.62 36.20 -20.21
N ALA A 485 20.35 35.71 -21.23
CA ALA A 485 20.82 36.55 -22.33
C ALA A 485 19.65 37.22 -23.08
N TYR A 486 18.56 36.46 -23.29
CA TYR A 486 17.34 36.96 -23.92
C TYR A 486 16.63 38.01 -23.05
N TRP A 487 16.46 37.75 -21.74
CA TRP A 487 15.71 38.62 -20.83
C TRP A 487 16.43 39.93 -20.51
N ILE A 488 17.71 39.86 -20.27
CA ILE A 488 18.53 41.04 -19.91
C ILE A 488 18.63 42.01 -21.09
N GLY A 489 18.72 41.48 -22.32
CA GLY A 489 18.84 42.30 -23.51
C GLY A 489 20.03 43.22 -23.41
N CYS A 490 21.25 42.68 -23.36
CA CYS A 490 22.49 43.38 -23.09
C CYS A 490 22.73 44.64 -23.96
N ASP A 491 22.22 44.63 -25.21
CA ASP A 491 22.28 45.82 -26.08
C ASP A 491 21.39 46.95 -25.56
N SER A 492 20.16 46.60 -25.10
CA SER A 492 19.25 47.58 -24.52
C SER A 492 19.78 48.16 -23.20
N LEU A 493 20.39 47.29 -22.38
CA LEU A 493 21.01 47.69 -21.14
C LEU A 493 22.20 48.63 -21.38
N ALA A 494 23.08 48.32 -22.33
CA ALA A 494 24.19 49.15 -22.73
C ALA A 494 23.72 50.55 -23.15
N THR A 495 22.72 50.61 -24.03
CA THR A 495 22.15 51.89 -24.50
C THR A 495 21.50 52.71 -23.36
N ARG A 496 20.86 52.05 -22.39
CA ARG A 496 20.32 52.75 -21.20
C ARG A 496 21.42 53.33 -20.32
N ILE A 497 22.52 52.59 -20.15
CA ILE A 497 23.65 52.98 -19.34
C ILE A 497 24.41 54.18 -19.98
N THR A 498 24.66 54.14 -21.28
CA THR A 498 25.39 55.18 -21.99
C THR A 498 24.54 56.38 -22.41
N GLY A 499 23.25 56.19 -22.44
CA GLY A 499 22.30 57.21 -22.90
C GLY A 499 22.43 57.51 -24.39
N SER A 500 22.03 58.73 -24.80
CA SER A 500 22.06 59.18 -26.19
C SER A 500 23.47 59.31 -26.79
N ASP A 501 24.48 59.37 -25.97
CA ASP A 501 25.85 59.66 -26.40
C ASP A 501 26.63 58.40 -26.82
N GLY A 502 26.05 57.19 -26.50
CA GLY A 502 26.63 55.90 -26.86
C GLY A 502 27.94 55.57 -26.16
N GLU A 503 28.34 56.39 -25.16
CA GLU A 503 29.53 56.19 -24.36
C GLU A 503 29.42 56.89 -22.99
N ILE A 504 30.07 56.31 -21.99
CA ILE A 504 30.26 56.96 -20.67
C ILE A 504 31.72 57.19 -20.47
N CYS A 505 32.07 58.46 -20.14
CA CYS A 505 33.43 58.86 -19.88
C CYS A 505 33.64 59.27 -18.42
N ALA A 506 34.63 58.69 -17.74
CA ALA A 506 35.08 59.07 -16.41
C ALA A 506 36.60 59.09 -16.33
N LEU A 507 37.18 60.13 -15.72
CA LEU A 507 38.58 60.28 -15.50
C LEU A 507 39.50 60.21 -16.79
N GLY A 508 38.91 60.49 -17.97
CA GLY A 508 39.60 60.42 -19.26
C GLY A 508 39.59 59.08 -19.96
N ALA A 509 38.89 58.10 -19.43
CA ALA A 509 38.58 56.82 -20.06
C ALA A 509 37.10 56.78 -20.44
N CYS A 510 36.78 56.34 -21.67
CA CYS A 510 35.40 56.19 -22.15
C CYS A 510 35.13 54.71 -22.43
N VAL A 511 33.93 54.23 -22.01
CA VAL A 511 33.41 52.91 -22.31
C VAL A 511 32.19 53.06 -23.19
N ARG A 512 32.18 52.37 -24.35
CA ARG A 512 31.13 52.47 -25.37
C ARG A 512 30.07 51.39 -25.20
N ASP A 513 28.89 51.60 -25.82
CA ASP A 513 27.77 50.65 -25.85
C ASP A 513 28.21 49.24 -26.22
N ASP A 514 28.96 49.07 -27.30
CA ASP A 514 29.41 47.79 -27.79
C ASP A 514 30.32 47.05 -26.79
N GLN A 515 31.08 47.79 -26.00
CA GLN A 515 31.91 47.22 -24.93
C GLN A 515 31.07 46.79 -23.72
N ILE A 516 30.09 47.61 -23.34
CA ILE A 516 29.17 47.26 -22.23
C ILE A 516 28.29 46.09 -22.64
N ALA A 517 27.72 46.08 -23.84
CA ALA A 517 26.91 44.98 -24.35
C ALA A 517 27.72 43.68 -24.45
N GLY A 518 28.93 43.74 -25.00
CA GLY A 518 29.83 42.57 -25.07
C GLY A 518 30.25 42.05 -23.72
N PHE A 519 30.49 42.94 -22.76
CA PHE A 519 30.81 42.58 -21.39
C PHE A 519 29.60 41.94 -20.69
N CYS A 520 28.43 42.56 -20.80
CA CYS A 520 27.16 42.00 -20.26
C CYS A 520 26.91 40.59 -20.83
N THR A 521 26.98 40.40 -22.15
CA THR A 521 26.76 39.10 -22.79
C THR A 521 27.76 38.06 -22.31
N SER A 522 29.04 38.41 -22.18
CA SER A 522 30.08 37.51 -21.66
C SER A 522 29.83 37.13 -20.22
N THR A 523 29.45 38.11 -19.39
CA THR A 523 29.11 37.89 -17.97
C THR A 523 27.93 36.95 -17.82
N VAL A 524 26.82 37.25 -18.51
CA VAL A 524 25.62 36.44 -18.50
C VAL A 524 25.93 35.00 -18.91
N THR A 525 26.65 34.83 -20.04
CA THR A 525 26.96 33.49 -20.54
C THR A 525 27.89 32.73 -19.56
N THR A 526 28.80 33.41 -18.91
CA THR A 526 29.75 32.78 -17.98
C THR A 526 29.05 32.43 -16.66
N LEU A 527 28.34 33.39 -16.07
CA LEU A 527 27.65 33.21 -14.78
C LEU A 527 26.60 32.12 -14.86
N PHE A 528 25.74 32.21 -15.86
CA PHE A 528 24.63 31.24 -16.02
C PHE A 528 25.12 29.93 -16.63
N GLY A 529 26.25 29.91 -17.36
CA GLY A 529 26.93 28.68 -17.73
C GLY A 529 27.48 27.92 -16.52
N PHE A 530 27.92 28.59 -15.46
CA PHE A 530 28.25 27.95 -14.18
C PHE A 530 26.99 27.40 -13.49
N ALA A 531 25.87 28.13 -13.54
CA ALA A 531 24.60 27.65 -13.01
C ALA A 531 24.08 26.41 -13.78
N ASP A 532 24.12 26.44 -15.12
CA ASP A 532 23.81 25.29 -15.96
C ASP A 532 24.69 24.07 -15.61
N ALA A 533 26.02 24.30 -15.45
CA ALA A 533 26.95 23.24 -15.04
C ALA A 533 26.69 22.75 -13.60
N ALA A 534 26.35 23.64 -12.68
CA ALA A 534 26.03 23.28 -11.31
C ALA A 534 24.74 22.45 -11.24
N ILE A 535 23.71 22.85 -12.00
CA ILE A 535 22.45 22.13 -12.11
C ILE A 535 22.66 20.76 -12.78
N THR A 536 23.43 20.71 -13.87
CA THR A 536 23.74 19.45 -14.57
C THR A 536 24.55 18.51 -13.68
N ASN A 537 25.41 19.02 -12.82
CA ASN A 537 26.16 18.25 -11.82
C ASN A 537 25.28 17.83 -10.62
N LEU A 538 24.05 18.33 -10.51
CA LEU A 538 23.04 17.82 -9.57
C LEU A 538 22.53 16.42 -9.96
N GLU A 539 23.23 15.68 -10.81
CA GLU A 539 22.99 14.24 -11.07
C GLU A 539 23.20 13.37 -9.82
N PHE A 540 22.86 13.87 -8.65
CA PHE A 540 22.91 13.07 -7.44
C PHE A 540 21.72 12.13 -7.40
N ASP A 541 22.02 10.86 -7.25
CA ASP A 541 21.02 9.91 -6.84
C ASP A 541 20.60 10.28 -5.40
N ILE A 542 19.44 10.88 -5.28
CA ILE A 542 18.85 11.13 -3.97
C ILE A 542 18.18 9.82 -3.56
N GLY A 543 18.77 9.14 -2.60
CA GLY A 543 18.14 7.99 -1.96
C GLY A 543 16.99 8.48 -1.08
N LEU A 544 15.77 8.22 -1.51
CA LEU A 544 14.59 8.42 -0.69
C LEU A 544 14.30 7.08 0.01
N THR A 545 14.28 7.09 1.33
CA THR A 545 13.91 5.91 2.11
C THR A 545 12.59 6.19 2.80
N VAL A 546 11.55 5.49 2.41
CA VAL A 546 10.17 5.75 2.87
C VAL A 546 9.53 4.52 3.45
N GLY A 547 8.72 4.71 4.47
CA GLY A 547 7.75 3.77 4.99
C GLY A 547 6.42 4.50 5.16
N GLY A 548 5.35 3.78 5.44
CA GLY A 548 4.06 4.44 5.52
C GLY A 548 3.00 3.63 6.26
N GLU A 549 1.88 4.27 6.44
CA GLU A 549 0.68 3.65 6.96
C GLU A 549 -0.54 4.18 6.21
N GLY A 550 -1.62 3.42 6.19
CA GLY A 550 -2.87 3.83 5.56
C GLY A 550 -4.04 3.03 6.10
N LYS A 551 -5.23 3.55 5.90
CA LYS A 551 -6.46 2.90 6.29
C LYS A 551 -7.04 2.12 5.12
N LEU A 552 -7.33 0.86 5.37
CA LEU A 552 -7.94 -0.02 4.39
C LEU A 552 -9.46 0.11 4.45
N ILE A 553 -10.08 0.36 3.31
CA ILE A 553 -11.53 0.52 3.18
C ILE A 553 -12.07 -0.58 2.28
N GLU A 554 -13.07 -1.25 2.79
CA GLU A 554 -13.88 -2.23 2.07
C GLU A 554 -15.28 -1.65 1.88
N ILE A 555 -15.83 -1.76 0.68
CA ILE A 555 -17.11 -1.13 0.33
C ILE A 555 -18.21 -2.17 0.12
N ASP A 556 -17.89 -3.32 -0.47
CA ASP A 556 -18.89 -4.28 -0.97
C ASP A 556 -19.02 -5.55 -0.12
N SER A 557 -18.36 -5.60 1.03
CA SER A 557 -18.39 -6.69 2.03
C SER A 557 -17.87 -8.03 1.51
N ASP A 558 -16.90 -8.02 0.60
CA ASP A 558 -16.27 -9.24 0.09
C ASP A 558 -14.98 -9.64 0.83
N GLY A 559 -14.54 -8.84 1.81
CA GLY A 559 -13.34 -9.06 2.61
C GLY A 559 -12.04 -8.61 1.94
N PHE A 560 -12.14 -8.06 0.72
CA PHE A 560 -11.02 -7.43 0.02
C PHE A 560 -11.10 -5.91 0.13
N VAL A 561 -9.95 -5.30 0.10
CA VAL A 561 -9.83 -3.84 0.17
C VAL A 561 -10.16 -3.23 -1.18
N ASP A 562 -11.04 -2.22 -1.20
CA ASP A 562 -11.38 -1.45 -2.40
C ASP A 562 -10.58 -0.15 -2.51
N LYS A 563 -10.25 0.45 -1.34
CA LYS A 563 -9.50 1.70 -1.26
C LYS A 563 -8.51 1.70 -0.13
N ILE A 564 -7.48 2.52 -0.29
CA ILE A 564 -6.55 2.92 0.77
C ILE A 564 -6.76 4.43 0.96
N GLU A 565 -7.17 4.84 2.16
CA GLU A 565 -7.43 6.24 2.50
C GLU A 565 -6.55 6.68 3.67
N GLU A 566 -6.48 7.98 3.93
CA GLU A 566 -5.70 8.57 5.03
C GLU A 566 -4.24 8.07 5.04
N GLY A 567 -3.70 7.76 3.87
CA GLY A 567 -2.35 7.27 3.73
C GLY A 567 -1.31 8.33 4.05
N ILE A 568 -0.28 7.96 4.81
CA ILE A 568 0.84 8.83 5.16
C ILE A 568 2.13 8.08 4.86
N TYR A 569 2.97 8.66 4.00
CA TYR A 569 4.37 8.29 3.88
C TYR A 569 5.24 9.18 4.75
N SER A 570 6.20 8.59 5.40
CA SER A 570 7.26 9.29 6.12
C SER A 570 8.61 8.67 5.79
N GLY A 571 9.63 9.51 5.68
CA GLY A 571 10.93 9.00 5.31
C GLY A 571 12.04 10.00 5.45
N THR A 572 13.19 9.62 4.94
CA THR A 572 14.39 10.42 4.94
C THR A 572 14.98 10.51 3.54
N LEU A 573 15.41 11.72 3.21
CA LEU A 573 16.17 12.01 2.01
C LEU A 573 17.65 11.97 2.35
N SER A 574 18.39 11.05 1.76
CA SER A 574 19.85 11.00 1.89
C SER A 574 20.50 11.56 0.61
N VAL A 575 21.29 12.62 0.76
CA VAL A 575 22.11 13.15 -0.33
C VAL A 575 23.48 12.50 -0.22
N GLY A 576 23.77 11.53 -1.06
CA GLY A 576 25.03 10.82 -1.06
C GLY A 576 25.91 11.19 -2.25
N SER A 577 27.12 11.74 -2.03
CA SER A 577 28.17 11.50 -2.99
C SER A 577 28.67 10.07 -2.79
N THR A 578 28.61 9.25 -3.83
CA THR A 578 29.09 7.85 -3.85
C THR A 578 30.62 7.72 -3.77
N GLN A 579 31.31 8.54 -2.96
CA GLN A 579 32.68 8.26 -2.57
C GLN A 579 32.65 7.46 -1.25
N ASN A 580 32.82 6.16 -1.37
CA ASN A 580 33.02 5.17 -0.29
C ASN A 580 31.79 4.63 0.46
N GLY A 581 30.58 4.60 -0.12
CA GLY A 581 29.50 3.71 0.35
C GLY A 581 28.86 4.08 1.69
N ASN A 582 29.19 5.23 2.29
CA ASN A 582 28.50 5.75 3.47
C ASN A 582 27.92 7.12 3.16
N PRO A 583 26.61 7.34 3.32
CA PRO A 583 26.03 8.68 3.22
C PRO A 583 26.56 9.53 4.38
N SER A 584 27.36 10.52 4.07
CA SER A 584 27.95 11.44 5.06
C SER A 584 27.12 12.72 5.26
N GLY A 585 25.86 12.73 4.86
CA GLY A 585 24.91 13.84 5.06
C GLY A 585 23.80 13.45 6.01
N GLY A 586 23.40 14.34 6.91
CA GLY A 586 22.19 14.18 7.72
C GLY A 586 20.99 13.99 6.78
N GLY A 587 20.15 12.98 7.07
CA GLY A 587 18.92 12.75 6.30
C GLY A 587 17.91 13.85 6.62
N ALA A 588 17.47 14.59 5.62
CA ALA A 588 16.33 15.48 5.74
C ALA A 588 15.03 14.68 5.75
N THR A 589 14.04 15.12 6.51
CA THR A 589 12.74 14.44 6.57
C THR A 589 11.88 14.79 5.37
N VAL A 590 11.17 13.80 4.86
CA VAL A 590 10.14 13.98 3.83
C VAL A 590 8.85 13.32 4.28
N SER A 591 7.73 13.87 3.87
CA SER A 591 6.41 13.32 4.12
C SER A 591 5.53 13.42 2.89
N ALA A 592 4.57 12.51 2.78
CA ALA A 592 3.53 12.59 1.78
C ALA A 592 2.22 12.06 2.32
N THR A 593 1.11 12.54 1.77
CA THR A 593 -0.19 11.90 1.91
C THR A 593 -0.48 11.08 0.67
N PHE A 594 -1.20 9.97 0.80
CA PHE A 594 -1.60 9.17 -0.36
C PHE A 594 -2.99 8.57 -0.22
N GLU A 595 -3.61 8.36 -1.36
CA GLU A 595 -4.86 7.64 -1.49
C GLU A 595 -4.73 6.64 -2.65
N GLY A 596 -5.35 5.47 -2.49
CA GLY A 596 -5.31 4.42 -3.49
C GLY A 596 -6.70 3.87 -3.78
N THR A 597 -7.00 3.62 -5.04
CA THR A 597 -8.25 2.97 -5.47
C THR A 597 -7.90 1.68 -6.21
N LYS A 598 -8.57 0.59 -5.84
CA LYS A 598 -8.36 -0.71 -6.46
C LYS A 598 -8.75 -0.68 -7.93
N VAL A 599 -7.89 -1.19 -8.76
CA VAL A 599 -8.16 -1.36 -10.19
C VAL A 599 -8.86 -2.69 -10.38
N ASP A 600 -10.14 -2.65 -10.74
CA ASP A 600 -10.84 -3.84 -11.17
C ASP A 600 -10.17 -4.41 -12.42
N PHE A 601 -9.84 -5.70 -12.38
CA PHE A 601 -9.48 -6.41 -13.60
C PHE A 601 -10.68 -6.38 -14.54
N GLN A 602 -10.79 -5.32 -15.34
CA GLN A 602 -11.66 -5.37 -16.49
C GLN A 602 -11.15 -6.53 -17.34
N THR A 603 -11.88 -7.64 -17.33
CA THR A 603 -11.75 -8.66 -18.35
C THR A 603 -12.04 -7.96 -19.67
N ASN A 604 -11.00 -7.49 -20.33
CA ASN A 604 -11.08 -7.06 -21.71
C ASN A 604 -11.50 -8.29 -22.54
N ASN A 605 -12.82 -8.49 -22.64
CA ASN A 605 -13.39 -9.28 -23.71
C ASN A 605 -13.20 -8.46 -25.00
N GLN A 606 -12.06 -8.60 -25.65
CA GLN A 606 -11.88 -8.35 -27.07
C GLN A 606 -11.57 -9.67 -27.78
#